data_3f89a9c1b39d2239c32b973d0a24651f
#
_entry.id   3f89a9c1b39d2239c32b973d0a24651f
#
_cell.length_a   1.000
_cell.length_b   1.000
_cell.length_c   1.000
_cell.angle_alpha   90.00
_cell.angle_beta   90.00
_cell.angle_gamma   90.00
#
_symmetry.space_group_name_H-M   'P 1'
#
loop_
_entity.id
_entity.type
_entity.pdbx_description
1 polymer ?
#
loop_
_entity_poly.entity_id
_entity_poly.type
_entity_poly.pdbx_seq_one_letter_code
_entity_poly.pdbx_strand_id
1 'polypeptide(L)' 'IKTKDKIVALLQQNSKLSAAAIADELNITAKAVEKHLANLKSAGIIRRVGPAKGGYWEVKNT' A
#
# COMPACT_ATOMS: atom_id res chain seq x y z
N ILE A 1 -2.11 -16.02 4.94
CA ILE A 1 -2.39 -14.73 4.28
C ILE A 1 -1.10 -14.14 3.70
N LYS A 2 -1.13 -13.78 2.45
CA LYS A 2 0.03 -13.22 1.78
C LYS A 2 0.29 -11.78 2.21
N THR A 3 1.56 -11.37 2.17
CA THR A 3 1.95 -10.00 2.53
C THR A 3 1.17 -8.95 1.73
N LYS A 4 0.94 -9.20 0.44
CA LYS A 4 0.16 -8.29 -0.40
C LYS A 4 -1.24 -8.06 0.15
N ASP A 5 -1.89 -9.13 0.60
CA ASP A 5 -3.24 -9.05 1.16
C ASP A 5 -3.25 -8.23 2.44
N LYS A 6 -2.21 -8.38 3.26
CA LYS A 6 -2.06 -7.59 4.49
C LYS A 6 -1.91 -6.11 4.17
N ILE A 7 -1.12 -5.78 3.15
CA ILE A 7 -0.92 -4.40 2.73
C ILE A 7 -2.25 -3.80 2.23
N VAL A 8 -2.99 -4.54 1.42
CA VAL A 8 -4.29 -4.09 0.93
C VAL A 8 -5.25 -3.84 2.09
N ALA A 9 -5.29 -4.75 3.05
CA ALA A 9 -6.15 -4.60 4.23
C ALA A 9 -5.80 -3.35 5.04
N LEU A 10 -4.51 -3.09 5.23
CA LEU A 10 -4.06 -1.88 5.93
C LEU A 10 -4.46 -0.61 5.18
N LEU A 11 -4.32 -0.61 3.87
CA LEU A 11 -4.70 0.54 3.05
C LEU A 11 -6.21 0.76 3.04
N GLN A 12 -6.99 -0.30 3.14
CA GLN A 12 -8.44 -0.17 3.25
C GLN A 12 -8.84 0.50 4.56
N GLN A 13 -8.09 0.24 5.63
CA GLN A 13 -8.34 0.86 6.93
C GLN A 13 -7.83 2.30 6.97
N ASN A 14 -6.68 2.56 6.35
CA ASN A 14 -6.09 3.89 6.33
C ASN A 14 -5.32 4.09 5.04
N SER A 15 -5.97 4.73 4.07
CA SER A 15 -5.40 4.97 2.74
C SER A 15 -4.21 5.93 2.74
N LYS A 16 -3.98 6.62 3.83
CA LYS A 16 -2.87 7.59 3.94
C LYS A 16 -1.59 6.98 4.51
N LEU A 17 -1.58 5.69 4.78
CA LEU A 17 -0.38 5.04 5.29
C LEU A 17 0.77 5.16 4.30
N SER A 18 1.95 5.51 4.84
CA SER A 18 3.17 5.52 4.04
C SER A 18 3.75 4.11 3.95
N ALA A 19 4.68 3.91 2.99
CA ALA A 19 5.38 2.64 2.89
C ALA A 19 6.11 2.31 4.19
N ALA A 20 6.72 3.32 4.84
CA ALA A 20 7.41 3.12 6.10
C ALA A 20 6.46 2.68 7.21
N ALA A 21 5.26 3.28 7.27
CA ALA A 21 4.26 2.91 8.26
C ALA A 21 3.76 1.48 8.06
N ILE A 22 3.53 1.10 6.81
CA ILE A 22 3.10 -0.27 6.47
C ILE A 22 4.20 -1.26 6.83
N ALA A 23 5.45 -0.92 6.51
CA ALA A 23 6.59 -1.76 6.82
C ALA A 23 6.71 -2.02 8.32
N ASP A 24 6.51 -0.98 9.10
CA ASP A 24 6.57 -1.07 10.56
C ASP A 24 5.45 -1.97 11.09
N GLU A 25 4.23 -1.81 10.56
CA GLU A 25 3.10 -2.65 10.95
C GLU A 25 3.31 -4.13 10.63
N LEU A 26 3.91 -4.41 9.48
CA LEU A 26 4.10 -5.78 9.01
C LEU A 26 5.46 -6.34 9.41
N ASN A 27 6.29 -5.53 10.07
CA ASN A 27 7.62 -5.95 10.52
C ASN A 27 8.51 -6.40 9.35
N ILE A 28 8.45 -5.65 8.26
CA ILE A 28 9.28 -5.87 7.07
C ILE A 28 9.94 -4.54 6.68
N THR A 29 10.81 -4.57 5.67
CA THR A 29 11.50 -3.35 5.24
C THR A 29 10.57 -2.48 4.38
N ALA A 30 10.81 -1.16 4.42
CA ALA A 30 10.07 -0.23 3.56
C ALA A 30 10.29 -0.55 2.09
N LYS A 31 11.50 -0.99 1.73
CA LYS A 31 11.82 -1.36 0.37
C LYS A 31 10.96 -2.53 -0.12
N ALA A 32 10.73 -3.51 0.75
CA ALA A 32 9.85 -4.63 0.43
C ALA A 32 8.41 -4.16 0.21
N VAL A 33 7.94 -3.23 1.06
CA VAL A 33 6.61 -2.65 0.91
C VAL A 33 6.49 -1.90 -0.41
N GLU A 34 7.50 -1.12 -0.76
CA GLU A 34 7.49 -0.37 -2.03
C GLU A 34 7.38 -1.30 -3.22
N LYS A 35 8.08 -2.43 -3.17
CA LYS A 35 8.01 -3.44 -4.23
C LYS A 35 6.59 -4.01 -4.33
N HIS A 36 5.98 -4.34 -3.21
CA HIS A 36 4.61 -4.85 -3.20
C HIS A 36 3.62 -3.80 -3.69
N LEU A 37 3.80 -2.54 -3.29
CA LEU A 37 2.94 -1.45 -3.75
C LEU A 37 3.03 -1.28 -5.26
N ALA A 38 4.24 -1.35 -5.82
CA ALA A 38 4.44 -1.26 -7.26
C ALA A 38 3.71 -2.39 -7.99
N ASN A 39 3.79 -3.61 -7.46
CA ASN A 39 3.12 -4.76 -8.04
C ASN A 39 1.60 -4.61 -7.96
N LEU A 40 1.08 -4.16 -6.83
CA LEU A 40 -0.36 -3.96 -6.65
C LEU A 40 -0.88 -2.85 -7.57
N LYS A 41 -0.10 -1.78 -7.73
CA LYS A 41 -0.45 -0.69 -8.64
C LYS A 41 -0.46 -1.19 -10.07
N SER A 42 0.54 -1.95 -10.46
CA SER A 42 0.64 -2.51 -11.82
C SER A 42 -0.52 -3.46 -12.12
N ALA A 43 -0.97 -4.20 -11.12
CA ALA A 43 -2.11 -5.11 -11.25
C ALA A 43 -3.47 -4.40 -11.23
N GLY A 44 -3.48 -3.09 -10.93
CA GLY A 44 -4.71 -2.33 -10.87
C GLY A 44 -5.50 -2.51 -9.58
N ILE A 45 -4.89 -3.10 -8.57
CA ILE A 45 -5.55 -3.33 -7.28
C ILE A 45 -5.57 -2.06 -6.45
N ILE A 46 -4.51 -1.25 -6.54
CA ILE A 46 -4.43 0.03 -5.85
C ILE A 46 -4.05 1.13 -6.85
N ARG A 47 -4.37 2.36 -6.49
CA ARG A 47 -4.08 3.52 -7.32
C ARG A 47 -3.61 4.68 -6.43
N ARG A 48 -2.57 5.38 -6.89
CA ARG A 48 -2.12 6.58 -6.20
C ARG A 48 -2.98 7.76 -6.60
N VAL A 49 -3.54 8.46 -5.64
CA VAL A 49 -4.37 9.64 -5.88
C VAL A 49 -3.71 10.84 -5.22
N GLY A 50 -3.63 11.94 -5.96
CA GLY A 50 -3.06 13.18 -5.46
C GLY A 50 -1.54 13.23 -5.61
N PRO A 51 -0.94 14.32 -5.12
CA PRO A 51 0.51 14.52 -5.21
C PRO A 51 1.27 13.54 -4.31
N ALA A 52 2.59 13.44 -4.52
CA ALA A 52 3.44 12.57 -3.71
C ALA A 52 3.34 12.93 -2.23
N LYS A 53 3.25 14.22 -1.92
CA LYS A 53 3.01 14.70 -0.56
C LYS A 53 1.54 15.00 -0.39
N GLY A 54 0.91 14.39 0.59
CA GLY A 54 -0.50 14.61 0.87
C GLY A 54 -1.47 13.77 0.08
N GLY A 55 -0.95 12.93 -0.85
CA GLY A 55 -1.79 12.00 -1.57
C GLY A 55 -2.11 10.76 -0.76
N TYR A 56 -2.85 9.84 -1.35
CA TYR A 56 -3.22 8.61 -0.67
C TYR A 56 -3.32 7.46 -1.68
N TRP A 57 -3.40 6.24 -1.16
CA TRP A 57 -3.60 5.05 -1.97
C TRP A 57 -5.08 4.68 -1.96
N GLU A 58 -5.66 4.62 -3.14
CA GLU A 58 -7.03 4.16 -3.30
C GLU A 58 -7.01 2.67 -3.62
N VAL A 59 -7.71 1.89 -2.82
CA VAL A 59 -7.83 0.45 -3.05
C VAL A 59 -9.04 0.23 -3.94
N LYS A 60 -8.81 -0.36 -5.09
CA LYS A 60 -9.88 -0.74 -5.99
C LYS A 60 -10.38 -2.10 -5.56
N ASN A 61 -11.50 -2.08 -4.91
CA ASN A 61 -12.14 -3.30 -4.43
C ASN A 61 -13.31 -3.63 -5.33
N THR A 62 -13.10 -4.54 -6.20
CA THR A 62 -14.17 -5.03 -7.08
C THR A 62 -14.86 -6.21 -6.45
#